data_587653e5e7e289934dd2b39d69cf451e
#
_entry.id   587653e5e7e289934dd2b39d69cf451e
#
_cell.length_a   1.000
_cell.length_b   1.000
_cell.length_c   1.000
_cell.angle_alpha   90.00
_cell.angle_beta   90.00
_cell.angle_gamma   90.00
#
_symmetry.space_group_name_H-M   'P 1'
#
loop_
_entity.id
_entity.type
_entity.pdbx_description
1 polymer ?
#
loop_
_entity_poly.entity_id
_entity_poly.type
_entity_poly.pdbx_seq_one_letter_code
_entity_poly.pdbx_strand_id
1 'polypeptide(L)'
;MDVIASPSTRKLALELGLDIEELAIRLGRNTISQDDLKQKKVLITEGVTSDVLKYWDVDHSRWGKIKTEPLNKTASVALTNLMAANKIIPSVTHHDSGKIDRIEKLRKNLKNEDKKITQLAFHVLVLAKCLSSFPRFNSSLSTDFKHLILKDYINIGIAVDTPFGLVVPVIRNVNRLNLSEVSQKLVDFADRAQRKRLRPNELGGASMTISSLGGIGGESFTPIVNPPEVAILGISKMDIRPVWDGEKFIPSAEVPLDLTYDHRIINGAEAARFLKYYTTLLDRPEELVLDRVT
;
A
#
# COMPACT_ATOMS: atom_id res chain seq x y z
N MET A 1 -5.75 -24.32 21.60
CA MET A 1 -6.32 -25.64 21.22
C MET A 1 -5.15 -26.54 20.91
N ASP A 2 -5.05 -27.70 21.54
CA ASP A 2 -4.00 -28.65 21.19
C ASP A 2 -4.31 -29.27 19.83
N VAL A 3 -3.42 -29.02 18.87
CA VAL A 3 -3.60 -29.50 17.50
C VAL A 3 -3.05 -30.91 17.36
N ILE A 4 -3.91 -31.84 16.93
CA ILE A 4 -3.61 -33.24 16.66
C ILE A 4 -3.20 -33.38 15.20
N ALA A 5 -1.92 -33.66 14.95
CA ALA A 5 -1.37 -33.92 13.63
C ALA A 5 -0.26 -34.97 13.69
N SER A 6 -0.19 -35.85 12.70
CA SER A 6 0.86 -36.86 12.62
C SER A 6 2.24 -36.22 12.43
N PRO A 7 3.34 -36.88 12.81
CA PRO A 7 4.68 -36.38 12.56
C PRO A 7 4.97 -36.05 11.10
N SER A 8 4.44 -36.86 10.17
CA SER A 8 4.55 -36.62 8.73
C SER A 8 3.73 -35.40 8.27
N THR A 9 2.56 -35.16 8.88
CA THR A 9 1.76 -33.94 8.64
C THR A 9 2.48 -32.71 9.14
N ARG A 10 3.08 -32.74 10.32
CA ARG A 10 3.88 -31.62 10.89
C ARG A 10 5.09 -31.32 10.02
N LYS A 11 5.80 -32.37 9.54
CA LYS A 11 6.94 -32.21 8.62
C LYS A 11 6.51 -31.57 7.30
N LEU A 12 5.44 -32.04 6.71
CA LEU A 12 4.90 -31.49 5.46
C LEU A 12 4.44 -30.03 5.64
N ALA A 13 3.85 -29.67 6.78
CA ALA A 13 3.45 -28.31 7.08
C ALA A 13 4.68 -27.37 7.16
N LEU A 14 5.77 -27.81 7.79
CA LEU A 14 7.04 -27.11 7.84
C LEU A 14 7.66 -26.90 6.45
N GLU A 15 7.66 -27.93 5.61
CA GLU A 15 8.11 -27.86 4.22
C GLU A 15 7.28 -26.91 3.36
N LEU A 16 5.99 -26.81 3.65
CA LEU A 16 5.05 -25.91 2.96
C LEU A 16 4.97 -24.51 3.59
N GLY A 17 5.71 -24.25 4.68
CA GLY A 17 5.68 -22.99 5.41
C GLY A 17 4.32 -22.68 6.05
N LEU A 18 3.54 -23.71 6.44
CA LEU A 18 2.20 -23.60 6.99
C LEU A 18 2.21 -23.73 8.51
N ASP A 19 1.48 -22.82 9.19
CA ASP A 19 1.19 -22.92 10.61
C ASP A 19 -0.01 -23.85 10.83
N ILE A 20 0.22 -24.96 11.53
CA ILE A 20 -0.81 -25.98 11.80
C ILE A 20 -1.86 -25.45 12.79
N GLU A 21 -1.47 -24.60 13.73
CA GLU A 21 -2.39 -24.04 14.73
C GLU A 21 -3.34 -23.04 14.08
N GLU A 22 -2.83 -22.17 13.22
CA GLU A 22 -3.65 -21.25 12.42
C GLU A 22 -4.60 -22.02 11.50
N LEU A 23 -4.12 -23.10 10.90
CA LEU A 23 -4.95 -23.95 10.03
C LEU A 23 -6.08 -24.66 10.81
N ALA A 24 -5.82 -25.14 12.03
CA ALA A 24 -6.81 -25.77 12.90
C ALA A 24 -7.92 -24.77 13.29
N ILE A 25 -7.57 -23.54 13.67
CA ILE A 25 -8.52 -22.48 13.98
C ILE A 25 -9.42 -22.18 12.77
N ARG A 26 -8.83 -22.10 11.58
CA ARG A 26 -9.53 -21.79 10.33
C ARG A 26 -10.48 -22.88 9.89
N LEU A 27 -10.12 -24.15 10.11
CA LEU A 27 -10.95 -25.31 9.80
C LEU A 27 -11.99 -25.62 10.88
N GLY A 28 -11.96 -24.92 12.01
CA GLY A 28 -12.88 -25.12 13.15
C GLY A 28 -12.74 -26.48 13.80
N ARG A 29 -11.57 -27.15 13.66
CA ARG A 29 -11.28 -28.48 14.22
C ARG A 29 -9.81 -28.62 14.61
N ASN A 30 -9.55 -29.45 15.60
CA ASN A 30 -8.19 -29.65 16.12
C ASN A 30 -7.38 -30.73 15.41
N THR A 31 -7.98 -31.57 14.57
CA THR A 31 -7.32 -32.65 13.85
C THR A 31 -6.97 -32.19 12.43
N ILE A 32 -5.68 -32.20 12.08
CA ILE A 32 -5.15 -31.81 10.78
C ILE A 32 -4.49 -33.02 10.11
N SER A 33 -4.93 -33.30 8.87
CA SER A 33 -4.40 -34.36 8.01
C SER A 33 -3.44 -33.80 6.93
N GLN A 34 -2.72 -34.70 6.25
CA GLN A 34 -1.91 -34.28 5.09
C GLN A 34 -2.78 -33.74 3.93
N ASP A 35 -4.01 -34.20 3.81
CA ASP A 35 -4.92 -33.76 2.75
C ASP A 35 -5.39 -32.33 2.99
N ASP A 36 -5.52 -31.90 4.25
CA ASP A 36 -5.80 -30.50 4.59
C ASP A 36 -4.66 -29.55 4.18
N LEU A 37 -3.42 -30.05 4.28
CA LEU A 37 -2.24 -29.30 3.83
C LEU A 37 -2.13 -29.26 2.31
N LYS A 38 -2.52 -30.34 1.62
CA LYS A 38 -2.55 -30.42 0.16
C LYS A 38 -3.66 -29.54 -0.43
N GLN A 39 -4.83 -29.50 0.21
CA GLN A 39 -5.94 -28.62 -0.20
C GLN A 39 -5.53 -27.15 -0.12
N LYS A 40 -4.71 -26.74 0.84
CA LYS A 40 -4.18 -25.35 0.89
C LYS A 40 -3.21 -25.04 -0.26
N LYS A 41 -2.47 -26.03 -0.76
CA LYS A 41 -1.67 -25.88 -2.00
C LYS A 41 -2.59 -25.64 -3.21
N VAL A 42 -3.76 -26.23 -3.22
CA VAL A 42 -4.82 -26.01 -4.21
C VAL A 42 -5.43 -24.61 -4.10
N LEU A 43 -5.61 -24.06 -2.87
CA LEU A 43 -6.17 -22.71 -2.68
C LEU A 43 -5.30 -21.58 -3.22
N ILE A 44 -3.99 -21.75 -3.34
CA ILE A 44 -3.10 -20.80 -4.02
C ILE A 44 -3.29 -20.87 -5.54
N THR A 45 -3.72 -22.03 -6.06
CA THR A 45 -3.96 -22.30 -7.48
C THR A 45 -5.45 -22.31 -7.88
N GLU A 46 -6.39 -22.23 -6.91
CA GLU A 46 -7.84 -22.18 -7.16
C GLU A 46 -8.29 -20.86 -7.81
N GLY A 47 -7.84 -20.66 -8.99
CA GLY A 47 -8.20 -19.51 -9.82
C GLY A 47 -7.29 -19.30 -10.99
N VAL A 48 -6.19 -20.04 -11.00
CA VAL A 48 -5.39 -20.26 -12.20
C VAL A 48 -5.64 -21.72 -12.56
N THR A 49 -6.44 -21.97 -13.58
CA THR A 49 -6.71 -23.35 -14.05
C THR A 49 -5.39 -24.01 -14.40
N SER A 50 -5.28 -25.31 -14.19
CA SER A 50 -4.10 -26.12 -14.54
C SER A 50 -3.63 -25.86 -15.99
N ASP A 51 -4.54 -25.49 -16.86
CA ASP A 51 -4.25 -25.17 -18.26
C ASP A 51 -3.49 -23.86 -18.43
N VAL A 52 -3.71 -22.85 -17.59
CA VAL A 52 -2.92 -21.60 -17.64
C VAL A 52 -1.49 -21.82 -17.13
N LEU A 53 -1.33 -22.66 -16.08
CA LEU A 53 0.01 -22.97 -15.54
C LEU A 53 0.88 -23.76 -16.53
N LYS A 54 0.30 -24.51 -17.46
CA LYS A 54 1.05 -25.22 -18.52
C LYS A 54 1.87 -24.26 -19.40
N TYR A 55 1.39 -23.03 -19.62
CA TYR A 55 2.13 -22.04 -20.40
C TYR A 55 3.36 -21.48 -19.66
N TRP A 56 3.42 -21.65 -18.33
CA TRP A 56 4.54 -21.20 -17.50
C TRP A 56 5.48 -22.31 -17.08
N ASP A 57 5.06 -23.58 -17.28
CA ASP A 57 5.89 -24.76 -17.01
C ASP A 57 6.82 -25.03 -18.21
N VAL A 58 7.83 -24.19 -18.29
CA VAL A 58 8.79 -24.19 -19.40
C VAL A 58 10.19 -24.54 -18.87
N ASP A 59 10.84 -25.51 -19.52
CA ASP A 59 12.24 -25.84 -19.24
C ASP A 59 13.17 -24.78 -19.85
N HIS A 60 13.51 -23.78 -19.05
CA HIS A 60 14.39 -22.70 -19.43
C HIS A 60 15.83 -23.14 -19.72
N SER A 61 16.27 -24.32 -19.25
CA SER A 61 17.61 -24.86 -19.49
C SER A 61 17.90 -25.13 -20.97
N ARG A 62 16.83 -25.26 -21.77
CA ARG A 62 16.91 -25.43 -23.25
C ARG A 62 17.58 -24.26 -23.96
N TRP A 63 17.56 -23.07 -23.37
CA TRP A 63 18.10 -21.86 -23.98
C TRP A 63 19.40 -21.38 -23.37
N GLY A 64 19.86 -22.00 -22.29
CA GLY A 64 21.14 -21.66 -21.69
C GLY A 64 21.24 -22.03 -20.20
N LYS A 65 22.34 -21.59 -19.58
CA LYS A 65 22.53 -21.82 -18.14
C LYS A 65 21.52 -21.02 -17.35
N ILE A 66 20.87 -21.67 -16.38
CA ILE A 66 19.92 -21.07 -15.45
C ILE A 66 20.46 -21.10 -14.03
N LYS A 67 19.99 -20.19 -13.19
CA LYS A 67 20.18 -20.18 -11.75
C LYS A 67 18.80 -20.09 -11.11
N THR A 68 18.49 -20.98 -10.18
CA THR A 68 17.25 -20.97 -9.42
C THR A 68 17.52 -20.42 -8.03
N GLU A 69 16.73 -19.42 -7.60
CA GLU A 69 16.82 -18.85 -6.27
C GLU A 69 15.45 -18.99 -5.56
N PRO A 70 15.44 -19.44 -4.29
CA PRO A 70 14.21 -19.53 -3.52
C PRO A 70 13.69 -18.13 -3.17
N LEU A 71 12.37 -17.95 -3.22
CA LEU A 71 11.74 -16.73 -2.71
C LEU A 71 11.88 -16.65 -1.19
N ASN A 72 12.23 -15.47 -0.68
CA ASN A 72 12.24 -15.24 0.75
C ASN A 72 10.79 -15.15 1.31
N LYS A 73 10.63 -15.22 2.65
CA LYS A 73 9.33 -15.24 3.32
C LYS A 73 8.47 -13.99 2.96
N THR A 74 9.07 -12.82 2.91
CA THR A 74 8.37 -11.56 2.58
C THR A 74 7.83 -11.60 1.16
N ALA A 75 8.64 -12.04 0.19
CA ALA A 75 8.21 -12.18 -1.21
C ALA A 75 7.09 -13.23 -1.37
N SER A 76 7.15 -14.35 -0.64
CA SER A 76 6.12 -15.40 -0.68
C SER A 76 4.78 -14.90 -0.13
N VAL A 77 4.78 -14.11 0.95
CA VAL A 77 3.57 -13.49 1.50
C VAL A 77 3.01 -12.44 0.53
N ALA A 78 3.87 -11.58 0.00
CA ALA A 78 3.47 -10.55 -0.97
C ALA A 78 2.83 -11.17 -2.22
N LEU A 79 3.41 -12.25 -2.76
CA LEU A 79 2.87 -12.99 -3.92
C LEU A 79 1.42 -13.42 -3.67
N THR A 80 1.14 -14.04 -2.52
CA THR A 80 -0.21 -14.51 -2.19
C THR A 80 -1.20 -13.34 -2.07
N ASN A 81 -0.80 -12.25 -1.40
CA ASN A 81 -1.65 -11.08 -1.20
C ASN A 81 -1.95 -10.36 -2.52
N LEU A 82 -0.91 -10.17 -3.37
CA LEU A 82 -1.05 -9.50 -4.66
C LEU A 82 -1.92 -10.30 -5.64
N MET A 83 -1.75 -11.63 -5.68
CA MET A 83 -2.62 -12.51 -6.49
C MET A 83 -4.08 -12.41 -6.02
N ALA A 84 -4.33 -12.45 -4.71
CA ALA A 84 -5.67 -12.32 -4.16
C ALA A 84 -6.29 -10.95 -4.47
N ALA A 85 -5.53 -9.87 -4.30
CA ALA A 85 -5.97 -8.51 -4.61
C ALA A 85 -6.38 -8.38 -6.08
N ASN A 86 -5.51 -8.79 -6.99
CA ASN A 86 -5.75 -8.68 -8.44
C ASN A 86 -6.92 -9.53 -8.92
N LYS A 87 -7.17 -10.68 -8.28
CA LYS A 87 -8.29 -11.56 -8.60
C LYS A 87 -9.65 -11.03 -8.12
N ILE A 88 -9.67 -10.39 -6.94
CA ILE A 88 -10.93 -10.06 -6.24
C ILE A 88 -11.35 -8.61 -6.48
N ILE A 89 -10.40 -7.69 -6.65
CA ILE A 89 -10.65 -6.26 -6.74
C ILE A 89 -10.71 -5.83 -8.21
N PRO A 90 -11.88 -5.48 -8.76
CA PRO A 90 -11.97 -4.80 -10.06
C PRO A 90 -11.47 -3.37 -9.89
N SER A 91 -10.16 -3.20 -10.00
CA SER A 91 -9.50 -1.92 -9.77
C SER A 91 -9.58 -0.99 -10.98
N VAL A 92 -9.76 0.31 -10.71
CA VAL A 92 -9.63 1.39 -11.68
C VAL A 92 -8.62 2.39 -11.15
N THR A 93 -7.79 2.96 -12.02
CA THR A 93 -6.86 4.02 -11.67
C THR A 93 -7.29 5.34 -12.29
N HIS A 94 -7.38 6.37 -11.46
CA HIS A 94 -7.61 7.75 -11.86
C HIS A 94 -6.30 8.52 -11.74
N HIS A 95 -5.86 9.15 -12.83
CA HIS A 95 -4.62 9.91 -12.92
C HIS A 95 -4.91 11.40 -12.84
N ASP A 96 -4.11 12.14 -12.09
CA ASP A 96 -4.16 13.60 -11.98
C ASP A 96 -2.75 14.15 -11.67
N SER A 97 -2.58 15.45 -11.61
CA SER A 97 -1.37 16.09 -11.12
C SER A 97 -1.67 17.17 -10.09
N GLY A 98 -0.79 17.31 -9.12
CA GLY A 98 -0.91 18.30 -8.05
C GLY A 98 0.21 19.33 -8.09
N LYS A 99 -0.13 20.63 -8.01
CA LYS A 99 0.86 21.69 -7.86
C LYS A 99 1.43 21.68 -6.45
N ILE A 100 2.76 21.76 -6.35
CA ILE A 100 3.48 21.72 -5.08
C ILE A 100 4.49 22.85 -4.90
N ASP A 101 4.41 23.90 -5.72
CA ASP A 101 5.31 25.08 -5.62
C ASP A 101 5.33 25.67 -4.19
N ARG A 102 4.15 25.79 -3.55
CA ARG A 102 4.03 26.30 -2.19
C ARG A 102 4.62 25.34 -1.16
N ILE A 103 4.43 24.02 -1.35
CA ILE A 103 5.06 23.00 -0.50
C ILE A 103 6.58 23.13 -0.58
N GLU A 104 7.13 23.22 -1.78
CA GLU A 104 8.58 23.34 -1.97
C GLU A 104 9.15 24.65 -1.36
N LYS A 105 8.39 25.76 -1.47
CA LYS A 105 8.75 27.02 -0.81
C LYS A 105 8.75 26.87 0.73
N LEU A 106 7.72 26.26 1.30
CA LEU A 106 7.65 26.00 2.75
C LEU A 106 8.78 25.09 3.22
N ARG A 107 9.07 24.03 2.48
CA ARG A 107 10.16 23.10 2.81
C ARG A 107 11.52 23.79 2.82
N LYS A 108 11.78 24.67 1.86
CA LYS A 108 13.02 25.48 1.82
C LYS A 108 13.13 26.38 3.06
N ASN A 109 12.05 27.02 3.47
CA ASN A 109 12.04 27.88 4.67
C ASN A 109 12.27 27.06 5.95
N LEU A 110 11.56 25.92 6.12
CA LEU A 110 11.70 25.06 7.29
C LEU A 110 13.07 24.36 7.38
N LYS A 111 13.73 24.12 6.26
CA LYS A 111 15.10 23.59 6.24
C LYS A 111 16.11 24.55 6.91
N ASN A 112 15.88 25.85 6.80
CA ASN A 112 16.70 26.87 7.46
C ASN A 112 16.55 26.86 9.00
N GLU A 113 15.54 26.17 9.53
CA GLU A 113 15.26 25.96 10.95
C GLU A 113 15.75 24.60 11.47
N ASP A 114 16.68 23.94 10.77
CA ASP A 114 17.18 22.58 11.06
C ASP A 114 16.10 21.47 11.08
N LYS A 115 14.90 21.73 10.53
CA LYS A 115 13.82 20.75 10.44
C LYS A 115 13.85 20.02 9.11
N LYS A 116 14.14 18.73 9.14
CA LYS A 116 14.12 17.88 7.94
C LYS A 116 12.69 17.47 7.61
N ILE A 117 11.95 18.34 6.91
CA ILE A 117 10.59 18.05 6.44
C ILE A 117 10.63 17.43 5.04
N THR A 118 10.05 16.25 4.88
CA THR A 118 9.95 15.56 3.58
C THR A 118 8.69 16.00 2.83
N GLN A 119 8.74 15.99 1.50
CA GLN A 119 7.54 16.24 0.68
C GLN A 119 6.43 15.24 1.01
N LEU A 120 6.79 13.97 1.22
CA LEU A 120 5.86 12.91 1.57
C LEU A 120 5.06 13.19 2.86
N ALA A 121 5.62 13.94 3.81
CA ALA A 121 4.89 14.30 5.03
C ALA A 121 3.67 15.17 4.75
N PHE A 122 3.75 16.09 3.78
CA PHE A 122 2.57 16.85 3.33
C PHE A 122 1.54 15.95 2.69
N HIS A 123 1.95 15.02 1.82
CA HIS A 123 1.04 14.06 1.20
C HIS A 123 0.30 13.21 2.23
N VAL A 124 0.98 12.77 3.29
CA VAL A 124 0.38 12.01 4.40
C VAL A 124 -0.71 12.83 5.11
N LEU A 125 -0.44 14.11 5.40
CA LEU A 125 -1.42 14.99 6.06
C LEU A 125 -2.61 15.33 5.15
N VAL A 126 -2.35 15.61 3.86
CA VAL A 126 -3.40 15.82 2.86
C VAL A 126 -4.29 14.60 2.75
N LEU A 127 -3.69 13.40 2.65
CA LEU A 127 -4.46 12.16 2.58
C LEU A 127 -5.33 11.96 3.81
N ALA A 128 -4.81 12.23 5.00
CA ALA A 128 -5.58 12.13 6.24
C ALA A 128 -6.80 13.08 6.25
N LYS A 129 -6.64 14.31 5.76
CA LYS A 129 -7.75 15.27 5.61
C LYS A 129 -8.77 14.78 4.60
N CYS A 130 -8.32 14.24 3.46
CA CYS A 130 -9.21 13.65 2.45
C CYS A 130 -10.01 12.47 3.01
N LEU A 131 -9.38 11.56 3.76
CA LEU A 131 -10.07 10.41 4.37
C LEU A 131 -11.13 10.84 5.39
N SER A 132 -10.93 11.95 6.10
CA SER A 132 -11.94 12.55 6.97
C SER A 132 -13.14 13.07 6.20
N SER A 133 -12.94 13.62 4.99
CA SER A 133 -13.98 14.21 4.16
C SER A 133 -14.67 13.19 3.24
N PHE A 134 -14.04 12.06 2.99
CA PHE A 134 -14.53 10.99 2.10
C PHE A 134 -14.52 9.64 2.82
N PRO A 135 -15.47 9.36 3.72
CA PRO A 135 -15.44 8.19 4.60
C PRO A 135 -15.48 6.85 3.86
N ARG A 136 -15.99 6.79 2.64
CA ARG A 136 -15.96 5.56 1.82
C ARG A 136 -14.53 5.15 1.45
N PHE A 137 -13.61 6.09 1.29
CA PHE A 137 -12.18 5.80 1.11
C PHE A 137 -11.52 5.29 2.40
N ASN A 138 -12.08 5.64 3.56
CA ASN A 138 -11.63 5.12 4.86
C ASN A 138 -12.48 3.93 5.32
N SER A 139 -12.61 2.93 4.46
CA SER A 139 -13.45 1.77 4.71
C SER A 139 -12.78 0.45 4.35
N SER A 140 -13.47 -0.64 4.61
CA SER A 140 -13.15 -1.99 4.13
C SER A 140 -14.44 -2.71 3.75
N LEU A 141 -14.39 -3.59 2.76
CA LEU A 141 -15.49 -4.45 2.42
C LEU A 141 -15.46 -5.69 3.32
N SER A 142 -16.60 -6.08 3.88
CA SER A 142 -16.70 -7.33 4.65
C SER A 142 -16.46 -8.56 3.78
N THR A 143 -16.02 -9.65 4.37
CA THR A 143 -15.67 -10.89 3.63
C THR A 143 -16.89 -11.58 2.98
N ASP A 144 -18.10 -11.29 3.44
CA ASP A 144 -19.36 -11.73 2.85
C ASP A 144 -19.87 -10.79 1.73
N PHE A 145 -19.13 -9.69 1.45
CA PHE A 145 -19.44 -8.64 0.47
C PHE A 145 -20.78 -7.91 0.69
N LYS A 146 -21.34 -7.96 1.89
CA LYS A 146 -22.64 -7.36 2.20
C LYS A 146 -22.54 -6.06 2.99
N HIS A 147 -21.40 -5.78 3.64
CA HIS A 147 -21.25 -4.63 4.51
C HIS A 147 -20.01 -3.82 4.18
N LEU A 148 -20.14 -2.51 4.27
CA LEU A 148 -19.03 -1.58 4.25
C LEU A 148 -18.66 -1.22 5.69
N ILE A 149 -17.43 -1.52 6.08
CA ILE A 149 -16.89 -1.25 7.41
C ILE A 149 -16.23 0.12 7.35
N LEU A 150 -16.91 1.16 7.85
CA LEU A 150 -16.35 2.51 7.97
C LEU A 150 -15.43 2.56 9.20
N LYS A 151 -14.28 3.24 9.05
CA LYS A 151 -13.26 3.34 10.10
C LYS A 151 -13.28 4.74 10.72
N ASP A 152 -13.31 4.85 12.03
CA ASP A 152 -13.22 6.12 12.76
C ASP A 152 -11.76 6.56 12.96
N TYR A 153 -10.80 5.64 12.81
CA TYR A 153 -9.38 5.93 12.84
C TYR A 153 -8.84 6.25 11.45
N ILE A 154 -7.79 7.07 11.39
CA ILE A 154 -7.08 7.40 10.15
C ILE A 154 -5.63 6.99 10.28
N ASN A 155 -5.30 5.85 9.71
CA ASN A 155 -3.96 5.27 9.70
C ASN A 155 -3.44 5.22 8.25
N ILE A 156 -2.26 5.76 8.00
CA ILE A 156 -1.69 5.81 6.66
C ILE A 156 -0.55 4.80 6.54
N GLY A 157 -0.71 3.85 5.61
CA GLY A 157 0.35 2.93 5.21
C GLY A 157 1.35 3.63 4.28
N ILE A 158 2.62 3.33 4.45
CA ILE A 158 3.70 3.87 3.61
C ILE A 158 4.44 2.69 2.98
N ALA A 159 4.35 2.54 1.67
CA ALA A 159 5.11 1.51 0.98
C ALA A 159 6.61 1.87 0.97
N VAL A 160 7.43 0.97 1.51
CA VAL A 160 8.89 1.13 1.59
C VAL A 160 9.55 -0.05 0.90
N ASP A 161 10.33 0.26 -0.16
CA ASP A 161 11.18 -0.72 -0.81
C ASP A 161 12.42 -1.03 0.04
N THR A 162 12.73 -2.32 0.20
CA THR A 162 13.88 -2.77 0.98
C THR A 162 14.62 -3.91 0.27
N PRO A 163 15.88 -4.18 0.60
CA PRO A 163 16.61 -5.34 0.07
C PRO A 163 15.93 -6.69 0.36
N PHE A 164 14.97 -6.73 1.25
CA PHE A 164 14.24 -7.93 1.66
C PHE A 164 12.85 -8.04 1.03
N GLY A 165 12.45 -7.04 0.22
CA GLY A 165 11.13 -6.87 -0.41
C GLY A 165 10.37 -5.67 0.13
N LEU A 166 9.19 -5.44 -0.45
CA LEU A 166 8.31 -4.34 -0.09
C LEU A 166 7.66 -4.58 1.28
N VAL A 167 7.68 -3.56 2.14
CA VAL A 167 6.98 -3.56 3.43
C VAL A 167 6.13 -2.29 3.57
N VAL A 168 5.05 -2.38 4.33
CA VAL A 168 4.10 -1.25 4.50
C VAL A 168 3.92 -0.96 5.99
N PRO A 169 4.84 -0.21 6.62
CA PRO A 169 4.62 0.33 7.96
C PRO A 169 3.47 1.35 7.96
N VAL A 170 2.78 1.47 9.11
CA VAL A 170 1.56 2.24 9.25
C VAL A 170 1.72 3.34 10.30
N ILE A 171 1.58 4.59 9.88
CA ILE A 171 1.48 5.75 10.78
C ILE A 171 0.05 5.79 11.31
N ARG A 172 -0.11 5.59 12.62
CA ARG A 172 -1.43 5.55 13.24
C ARG A 172 -1.92 6.93 13.66
N ASN A 173 -3.25 7.12 13.59
CA ASN A 173 -3.96 8.33 14.02
C ASN A 173 -3.35 9.61 13.44
N VAL A 174 -3.08 9.62 12.12
CA VAL A 174 -2.43 10.73 11.41
C VAL A 174 -3.20 12.03 11.60
N ASN A 175 -4.52 11.96 11.73
CA ASN A 175 -5.38 13.11 12.01
C ASN A 175 -5.08 13.83 13.35
N ARG A 176 -4.23 13.27 14.21
CA ARG A 176 -3.79 13.85 15.47
C ARG A 176 -2.33 14.32 15.46
N LEU A 177 -1.62 14.10 14.35
CA LEU A 177 -0.18 14.40 14.25
C LEU A 177 0.05 15.70 13.47
N ASN A 178 1.07 16.43 13.86
CA ASN A 178 1.55 17.59 13.09
C ASN A 178 2.59 17.18 12.03
N LEU A 179 2.99 18.15 11.19
CA LEU A 179 3.92 17.93 10.08
C LEU A 179 5.30 17.41 10.53
N SER A 180 5.82 17.92 11.64
CA SER A 180 7.11 17.50 12.20
C SER A 180 7.06 16.07 12.69
N GLU A 181 6.00 15.68 13.42
CA GLU A 181 5.80 14.33 13.94
C GLU A 181 5.66 13.32 12.81
N VAL A 182 4.88 13.65 11.77
CA VAL A 182 4.74 12.77 10.58
C VAL A 182 6.09 12.62 9.90
N SER A 183 6.83 13.71 9.71
CA SER A 183 8.14 13.66 9.05
C SER A 183 9.16 12.81 9.82
N GLN A 184 9.19 12.92 11.15
CA GLN A 184 10.04 12.09 12.01
C GLN A 184 9.71 10.61 11.91
N LYS A 185 8.40 10.27 11.92
CA LYS A 185 7.93 8.88 11.75
C LYS A 185 8.30 8.30 10.39
N LEU A 186 8.21 9.09 9.33
CA LEU A 186 8.61 8.66 7.98
C LEU A 186 10.10 8.33 7.91
N VAL A 187 10.95 9.17 8.50
CA VAL A 187 12.42 8.95 8.54
C VAL A 187 12.74 7.71 9.38
N ASP A 188 12.13 7.56 10.56
CA ASP A 188 12.31 6.40 11.44
C ASP A 188 11.87 5.09 10.76
N PHE A 189 10.70 5.08 10.14
CA PHE A 189 10.21 3.90 9.43
C PHE A 189 11.10 3.52 8.25
N ALA A 190 11.56 4.50 7.47
CA ALA A 190 12.47 4.24 6.35
C ALA A 190 13.78 3.58 6.83
N ASP A 191 14.43 4.14 7.85
CA ASP A 191 15.67 3.59 8.42
C ASP A 191 15.46 2.17 9.00
N ARG A 192 14.41 1.99 9.80
CA ARG A 192 14.14 0.67 10.43
C ARG A 192 13.69 -0.39 9.43
N ALA A 193 12.97 0.00 8.37
CA ALA A 193 12.59 -0.91 7.29
C ALA A 193 13.82 -1.46 6.58
N GLN A 194 14.77 -0.59 6.20
CA GLN A 194 16.03 -0.99 5.54
C GLN A 194 16.86 -1.96 6.40
N ARG A 195 16.74 -1.84 7.72
CA ARG A 195 17.47 -2.71 8.68
C ARG A 195 16.66 -3.92 9.15
N LYS A 196 15.47 -4.16 8.60
CA LYS A 196 14.54 -5.23 9.01
C LYS A 196 14.17 -5.14 10.51
N ARG A 197 13.96 -3.93 11.03
CA ARG A 197 13.68 -3.65 12.45
C ARG A 197 12.26 -3.11 12.70
N LEU A 198 11.37 -3.21 11.73
CA LEU A 198 9.95 -2.90 11.94
C LEU A 198 9.32 -3.94 12.88
N ARG A 199 8.46 -3.47 13.78
CA ARG A 199 7.75 -4.33 14.73
C ARG A 199 6.46 -4.85 14.09
N PRO A 200 5.98 -6.05 14.44
CA PRO A 200 4.74 -6.61 13.90
C PRO A 200 3.51 -5.69 14.08
N ASN A 201 3.42 -4.98 15.20
CA ASN A 201 2.32 -4.05 15.49
C ASN A 201 2.39 -2.73 14.69
N GLU A 202 3.47 -2.49 13.95
CA GLU A 202 3.61 -1.35 13.03
C GLU A 202 3.16 -1.71 11.60
N LEU A 203 2.83 -2.96 11.36
CA LEU A 203 2.34 -3.47 10.08
C LEU A 203 0.84 -3.73 10.16
N GLY A 204 0.14 -3.50 9.05
CA GLY A 204 -1.30 -3.73 8.95
C GLY A 204 -2.18 -2.69 9.64
N GLY A 205 -3.47 -2.71 9.33
CA GLY A 205 -4.48 -1.81 9.88
C GLY A 205 -4.43 -0.39 9.30
N ALA A 206 -3.92 -0.23 8.08
CA ALA A 206 -4.00 1.02 7.35
C ALA A 206 -5.44 1.34 6.92
N SER A 207 -5.76 2.61 6.87
CA SER A 207 -6.94 3.15 6.21
C SER A 207 -6.76 3.16 4.70
N MET A 208 -5.61 3.68 4.26
CA MET A 208 -5.17 3.77 2.88
C MET A 208 -3.64 3.85 2.85
N THR A 209 -3.04 3.28 1.81
CA THR A 209 -1.58 3.25 1.63
C THR A 209 -1.14 4.30 0.60
N ILE A 210 0.03 4.91 0.83
CA ILE A 210 0.77 5.71 -0.15
C ILE A 210 1.94 4.86 -0.66
N SER A 211 2.02 4.73 -2.00
CA SER A 211 3.18 4.19 -2.70
C SER A 211 3.90 5.33 -3.42
N SER A 212 5.10 5.68 -2.97
CA SER A 212 5.84 6.81 -3.53
C SER A 212 7.09 6.34 -4.28
N LEU A 213 7.14 6.64 -5.57
CA LEU A 213 8.30 6.46 -6.44
C LEU A 213 9.03 7.79 -6.72
N GLY A 214 8.67 8.86 -6.01
CA GLY A 214 9.19 10.21 -6.23
C GLY A 214 10.71 10.35 -6.14
N GLY A 215 11.38 9.48 -5.39
CA GLY A 215 12.84 9.40 -5.30
C GLY A 215 13.51 8.53 -6.38
N ILE A 216 12.73 7.80 -7.18
CA ILE A 216 13.23 6.81 -8.15
C ILE A 216 13.01 7.30 -9.57
N GLY A 217 11.76 7.61 -9.94
CA GLY A 217 11.42 8.06 -11.30
C GLY A 217 10.01 7.62 -11.70
N GLY A 218 9.70 7.75 -13.00
CA GLY A 218 8.41 7.44 -13.60
C GLY A 218 7.48 8.64 -13.65
N GLU A 219 6.63 8.68 -14.67
CA GLU A 219 5.61 9.72 -14.84
C GLU A 219 4.27 9.29 -14.19
N SER A 220 3.94 8.00 -14.25
CA SER A 220 2.70 7.43 -13.73
C SER A 220 2.87 5.92 -13.57
N PHE A 221 2.08 5.31 -12.69
CA PHE A 221 1.98 3.86 -12.53
C PHE A 221 0.63 3.49 -11.92
N THR A 222 0.25 2.22 -12.01
CA THR A 222 -0.98 1.71 -11.40
C THR A 222 -0.62 0.89 -10.15
N PRO A 223 -0.68 1.46 -8.94
CA PRO A 223 -0.44 0.71 -7.72
C PRO A 223 -1.56 -0.31 -7.48
N ILE A 224 -1.21 -1.46 -6.93
CA ILE A 224 -2.19 -2.49 -6.56
C ILE A 224 -2.77 -2.17 -5.18
N VAL A 225 -4.09 -2.12 -5.07
CA VAL A 225 -4.78 -1.93 -3.79
C VAL A 225 -4.37 -3.04 -2.81
N ASN A 226 -4.04 -2.67 -1.58
CA ASN A 226 -3.58 -3.59 -0.54
C ASN A 226 -4.75 -3.99 0.38
N PRO A 227 -5.39 -5.16 0.19
CA PRO A 227 -6.52 -5.55 1.03
C PRO A 227 -6.16 -5.59 2.53
N PRO A 228 -7.06 -5.21 3.42
CA PRO A 228 -8.47 -4.87 3.24
C PRO A 228 -8.76 -3.39 2.95
N GLU A 229 -7.77 -2.62 2.47
CA GLU A 229 -7.97 -1.25 2.02
C GLU A 229 -8.80 -1.22 0.73
N VAL A 230 -9.48 -0.11 0.46
CA VAL A 230 -10.34 0.07 -0.73
C VAL A 230 -9.68 0.95 -1.79
N ALA A 231 -8.57 1.59 -1.46
CA ALA A 231 -7.80 2.43 -2.38
C ALA A 231 -6.34 2.53 -1.96
N ILE A 232 -5.51 2.95 -2.91
CA ILE A 232 -4.09 3.24 -2.73
C ILE A 232 -3.72 4.47 -3.57
N LEU A 233 -2.86 5.34 -3.04
CA LEU A 233 -2.36 6.51 -3.74
C LEU A 233 -0.92 6.29 -4.20
N GLY A 234 -0.70 6.29 -5.51
CA GLY A 234 0.59 6.36 -6.16
C GLY A 234 1.07 7.82 -6.26
N ILE A 235 2.35 8.05 -6.01
CA ILE A 235 3.01 9.34 -6.17
C ILE A 235 4.29 9.11 -6.97
N SER A 236 4.35 9.68 -8.16
CA SER A 236 5.52 9.61 -9.03
C SER A 236 6.49 10.77 -8.82
N LYS A 237 7.54 10.86 -9.61
CA LYS A 237 8.55 11.91 -9.49
C LYS A 237 7.98 13.29 -9.84
N MET A 238 8.22 14.26 -8.97
CA MET A 238 7.94 15.67 -9.24
C MET A 238 8.77 16.17 -10.42
N ASP A 239 8.16 16.95 -11.29
CA ASP A 239 8.82 17.62 -12.41
C ASP A 239 8.36 19.07 -12.55
N ILE A 240 9.15 19.88 -13.24
CA ILE A 240 8.77 21.25 -13.60
C ILE A 240 8.07 21.18 -14.96
N ARG A 241 6.78 21.56 -14.96
CA ARG A 241 5.94 21.53 -16.16
C ARG A 241 5.53 22.94 -16.58
N PRO A 242 5.45 23.23 -17.89
CA PRO A 242 4.87 24.49 -18.36
C PRO A 242 3.38 24.47 -18.17
N VAL A 243 2.84 25.38 -17.36
CA VAL A 243 1.42 25.53 -17.11
C VAL A 243 0.94 26.86 -17.66
N TRP A 244 -0.16 26.86 -18.37
CA TRP A 244 -0.79 28.08 -18.89
C TRP A 244 -1.47 28.86 -17.75
N ASP A 245 -1.10 30.12 -17.52
CA ASP A 245 -1.64 30.97 -16.44
C ASP A 245 -2.82 31.86 -16.91
N GLY A 246 -3.17 31.79 -18.19
CA GLY A 246 -4.16 32.64 -18.85
C GLY A 246 -3.56 33.58 -19.89
N GLU A 247 -2.27 33.86 -19.83
CA GLU A 247 -1.54 34.77 -20.72
C GLU A 247 -0.27 34.14 -21.31
N LYS A 248 0.45 33.34 -20.53
CA LYS A 248 1.72 32.71 -20.90
C LYS A 248 1.93 31.39 -20.20
N PHE A 249 2.90 30.61 -20.68
CA PHE A 249 3.38 29.43 -19.97
C PHE A 249 4.33 29.85 -18.84
N ILE A 250 4.04 29.38 -17.64
CA ILE A 250 4.87 29.54 -16.46
C ILE A 250 5.37 28.17 -15.98
N PRO A 251 6.59 28.09 -15.40
CA PRO A 251 7.04 26.86 -14.78
C PRO A 251 6.26 26.59 -13.48
N SER A 252 5.78 25.37 -13.31
CA SER A 252 5.10 24.88 -12.09
C SER A 252 5.71 23.56 -11.65
N ALA A 253 5.98 23.42 -10.36
CA ALA A 253 6.37 22.15 -9.78
C ALA A 253 5.13 21.28 -9.60
N GLU A 254 5.04 20.20 -10.37
CA GLU A 254 3.92 19.29 -10.36
C GLU A 254 4.33 17.87 -9.97
N VAL A 255 3.48 17.20 -9.20
CA VAL A 255 3.64 15.81 -8.83
C VAL A 255 2.51 14.99 -9.43
N PRO A 256 2.82 13.92 -10.20
CA PRO A 256 1.81 13.00 -10.69
C PRO A 256 1.21 12.18 -9.55
N LEU A 257 -0.10 11.98 -9.61
CA LEU A 257 -0.92 11.28 -8.61
C LEU A 257 -1.74 10.19 -9.30
N ASP A 258 -1.64 8.98 -8.79
CA ASP A 258 -2.27 7.79 -9.34
C ASP A 258 -3.15 7.15 -8.25
N LEU A 259 -4.46 7.40 -8.29
CA LEU A 259 -5.43 6.86 -7.33
C LEU A 259 -6.04 5.58 -7.89
N THR A 260 -5.61 4.42 -7.36
CA THR A 260 -6.24 3.13 -7.67
C THR A 260 -7.21 2.74 -6.57
N TYR A 261 -8.40 2.28 -6.95
CA TYR A 261 -9.48 1.99 -6.01
C TYR A 261 -10.33 0.80 -6.46
N ASP A 262 -11.01 0.19 -5.47
CA ASP A 262 -11.99 -0.88 -5.67
C ASP A 262 -13.30 -0.31 -6.23
N HIS A 263 -13.57 -0.57 -7.52
CA HIS A 263 -14.74 -0.02 -8.22
C HIS A 263 -16.08 -0.61 -7.73
N ARG A 264 -16.06 -1.65 -6.92
CA ARG A 264 -17.27 -2.14 -6.24
C ARG A 264 -17.76 -1.18 -5.16
N ILE A 265 -16.86 -0.35 -4.61
CA ILE A 265 -17.13 0.54 -3.47
C ILE A 265 -17.10 2.00 -3.91
N ILE A 266 -16.09 2.39 -4.67
CA ILE A 266 -15.83 3.77 -5.08
C ILE A 266 -16.16 3.89 -6.58
N ASN A 267 -16.97 4.86 -6.96
CA ASN A 267 -17.23 5.16 -8.35
C ASN A 267 -16.31 6.27 -8.89
N GLY A 268 -16.18 6.34 -10.23
CA GLY A 268 -15.26 7.28 -10.89
C GLY A 268 -15.52 8.75 -10.55
N ALA A 269 -16.78 9.16 -10.40
CA ALA A 269 -17.12 10.55 -10.03
C ALA A 269 -16.69 10.89 -8.60
N GLU A 270 -16.78 9.93 -7.69
CA GLU A 270 -16.31 10.09 -6.30
C GLU A 270 -14.77 10.13 -6.25
N ALA A 271 -14.09 9.27 -7.02
CA ALA A 271 -12.64 9.28 -7.16
C ALA A 271 -12.12 10.60 -7.73
N ALA A 272 -12.78 11.15 -8.76
CA ALA A 272 -12.44 12.45 -9.33
C ALA A 272 -12.60 13.59 -8.31
N ARG A 273 -13.69 13.60 -7.54
CA ARG A 273 -13.89 14.59 -6.46
C ARG A 273 -12.85 14.46 -5.35
N PHE A 274 -12.49 13.23 -4.98
CA PHE A 274 -11.43 12.97 -4.01
C PHE A 274 -10.09 13.54 -4.47
N LEU A 275 -9.65 13.23 -5.70
CA LEU A 275 -8.39 13.76 -6.24
C LEU A 275 -8.42 15.27 -6.39
N LYS A 276 -9.55 15.84 -6.87
CA LYS A 276 -9.70 17.30 -6.95
C LYS A 276 -9.58 17.98 -5.59
N TYR A 277 -10.14 17.40 -4.55
CA TYR A 277 -10.00 17.92 -3.20
C TYR A 277 -8.54 17.75 -2.70
N TYR A 278 -7.93 16.60 -2.99
CA TYR A 278 -6.53 16.32 -2.66
C TYR A 278 -5.58 17.36 -3.30
N THR A 279 -5.70 17.60 -4.61
CA THR A 279 -4.86 18.58 -5.33
C THR A 279 -5.09 20.01 -4.85
N THR A 280 -6.33 20.35 -4.47
CA THR A 280 -6.63 21.66 -3.86
C THR A 280 -5.91 21.86 -2.53
N LEU A 281 -5.84 20.83 -1.68
CA LEU A 281 -5.12 20.89 -0.41
C LEU A 281 -3.60 20.94 -0.60
N LEU A 282 -3.06 20.27 -1.63
CA LEU A 282 -1.63 20.38 -1.98
C LEU A 282 -1.23 21.80 -2.37
N ASP A 283 -2.09 22.51 -3.10
CA ASP A 283 -1.86 23.90 -3.50
C ASP A 283 -2.05 24.89 -2.34
N ARG A 284 -2.59 24.45 -1.18
CA ARG A 284 -2.82 25.28 0.02
C ARG A 284 -2.23 24.64 1.29
N PRO A 285 -0.93 24.35 1.31
CA PRO A 285 -0.31 23.63 2.42
C PRO A 285 -0.36 24.37 3.76
N GLU A 286 -0.60 25.68 3.75
CA GLU A 286 -0.74 26.50 4.97
C GLU A 286 -1.93 26.04 5.81
N GLU A 287 -3.02 25.60 5.20
CA GLU A 287 -4.21 25.07 5.88
C GLU A 287 -3.89 23.79 6.70
N LEU A 288 -2.87 23.03 6.28
CA LEU A 288 -2.43 21.82 6.99
C LEU A 288 -1.54 22.12 8.20
N VAL A 289 -0.84 23.25 8.17
CA VAL A 289 0.11 23.66 9.21
C VAL A 289 -0.60 24.45 10.31
N LEU A 290 -1.57 25.29 9.94
CA LEU A 290 -2.29 26.20 10.85
C LEU A 290 -3.36 25.50 11.68
N ASP A 291 -4.07 24.52 11.15
CA ASP A 291 -5.15 23.77 11.84
C ASP A 291 -4.70 23.01 13.11
N ARG A 292 -3.39 23.06 13.49
CA ARG A 292 -2.82 22.24 14.56
C ARG A 292 -1.92 23.00 15.54
N VAL A 293 -2.04 24.33 15.57
CA VAL A 293 -1.33 25.22 16.53
C VAL A 293 -2.26 25.65 17.67
N THR A 294 -3.50 25.18 17.69
CA THR A 294 -4.45 25.45 18.80
C THR A 294 -4.66 24.23 19.67
#